data_524da4e1124b37ebaeed2e6999c2f200
#
_entry.id   524da4e1124b37ebaeed2e6999c2f200
#
_cell.length_a   1.000
_cell.length_b   1.000
_cell.length_c   1.000
_cell.angle_alpha   90.00
_cell.angle_beta   90.00
_cell.angle_gamma   90.00
#
_symmetry.space_group_name_H-M   'P 1'
#
loop_
_entity.id
_entity.type
_entity.pdbx_description
1 polymer ?
#
loop_
_entity_poly.entity_id
_entity_poly.type
_entity_poly.pdbx_seq_one_letter_code
_entity_poly.pdbx_strand_id
1 'polypeptide(L)'
;MSQKRLAICNQKGGVAKTTTAVNVAVILAQQGKRVLLVDYDPQGNASQFLGLIEKLEDESLYTSANLTQGSMTFAPQRDCVVKGLDVVPATDTLASLEFELLQDNQRGAYRLGSALSSVAQEYDYVIVDCPPTLGMLAINALVGCGNVLVPVKLSPASVPGAVRLHQTLRALQVTNPYLKVVGVVGTFLNEAAKGPKEVLGQLRELFGAKVVLETVIHTAQGVDDATGKGMPVVLAAPKSRGAQEYFSLTKEISDRV
;
A
#
# COMPACT_ATOMS: atom_id res chain seq x y z
N MET A 1 4.52 17.92 -13.12
CA MET A 1 5.30 17.16 -12.12
C MET A 1 5.20 15.70 -12.49
N SER A 2 6.24 14.89 -12.27
CA SER A 2 6.16 13.45 -12.52
C SER A 2 5.22 12.81 -11.48
N GLN A 3 4.37 11.87 -11.90
CA GLN A 3 3.52 11.07 -11.01
C GLN A 3 4.37 10.33 -9.98
N LYS A 4 4.00 10.43 -8.72
CA LYS A 4 4.64 9.71 -7.61
C LYS A 4 3.89 8.41 -7.34
N ARG A 5 4.60 7.28 -7.37
CA ARG A 5 4.00 5.95 -7.16
C ARG A 5 4.59 5.32 -5.91
N LEU A 6 3.75 4.66 -5.12
CA LEU A 6 4.13 4.03 -3.86
C LEU A 6 3.39 2.71 -3.67
N ALA A 7 4.12 1.61 -3.57
CA ALA A 7 3.60 0.31 -3.15
C ALA A 7 3.68 0.18 -1.62
N ILE A 8 2.59 -0.21 -0.98
CA ILE A 8 2.56 -0.55 0.45
C ILE A 8 2.68 -2.08 0.55
N CYS A 9 3.86 -2.58 0.86
CA CYS A 9 4.15 -4.00 0.74
C CYS A 9 4.77 -4.60 2.00
N ASN A 10 4.25 -5.74 2.42
CA ASN A 10 4.88 -6.68 3.36
C ASN A 10 4.23 -8.06 3.20
N GLN A 11 5.05 -9.11 3.20
CA GLN A 11 4.56 -10.49 3.08
C GLN A 11 3.84 -11.02 4.35
N LYS A 12 3.87 -10.29 5.45
CA LYS A 12 3.16 -10.66 6.68
C LYS A 12 1.75 -10.06 6.68
N GLY A 13 0.75 -10.88 6.95
CA GLY A 13 -0.62 -10.41 7.21
C GLY A 13 -0.71 -9.64 8.53
N GLY A 14 -1.68 -8.72 8.64
CA GLY A 14 -1.96 -7.99 9.87
C GLY A 14 -0.85 -7.03 10.34
N VAL A 15 -0.10 -6.42 9.40
CA VAL A 15 0.91 -5.40 9.69
C VAL A 15 0.44 -3.98 9.33
N ALA A 16 -0.85 -3.80 9.10
CA ALA A 16 -1.50 -2.54 8.71
C ALA A 16 -1.14 -2.02 7.30
N LYS A 17 -0.90 -2.90 6.30
CA LYS A 17 -0.69 -2.47 4.90
C LYS A 17 -1.89 -1.67 4.38
N THR A 18 -3.05 -2.31 4.33
CA THR A 18 -4.31 -1.71 3.85
C THR A 18 -4.68 -0.45 4.61
N THR A 19 -4.59 -0.50 5.96
CA THR A 19 -4.87 0.68 6.80
C THR A 19 -3.92 1.84 6.45
N THR A 20 -2.64 1.54 6.20
CA THR A 20 -1.65 2.55 5.80
C THR A 20 -1.95 3.08 4.41
N ALA A 21 -2.23 2.22 3.42
CA ALA A 21 -2.53 2.62 2.04
C ALA A 21 -3.74 3.57 2.00
N VAL A 22 -4.83 3.19 2.66
CA VAL A 22 -6.08 3.95 2.68
C VAL A 22 -5.89 5.30 3.39
N ASN A 23 -5.31 5.32 4.59
CA ASN A 23 -5.16 6.58 5.34
C ASN A 23 -4.19 7.55 4.64
N VAL A 24 -3.07 7.07 4.08
CA VAL A 24 -2.13 7.88 3.29
C VAL A 24 -2.83 8.47 2.05
N ALA A 25 -3.61 7.65 1.32
CA ALA A 25 -4.32 8.11 0.13
C ALA A 25 -5.36 9.21 0.48
N VAL A 26 -6.14 9.01 1.54
CA VAL A 26 -7.12 9.99 2.01
C VAL A 26 -6.46 11.29 2.44
N ILE A 27 -5.36 11.24 3.19
CA ILE A 27 -4.63 12.45 3.64
C ILE A 27 -4.09 13.24 2.44
N LEU A 28 -3.49 12.56 1.46
CA LEU A 28 -3.00 13.23 0.26
C LEU A 28 -4.13 13.91 -0.52
N ALA A 29 -5.29 13.25 -0.65
CA ALA A 29 -6.46 13.84 -1.30
C ALA A 29 -7.00 15.05 -0.52
N GLN A 30 -7.07 14.99 0.82
CA GLN A 30 -7.43 16.14 1.67
C GLN A 30 -6.46 17.31 1.52
N GLN A 31 -5.20 17.05 1.16
CA GLN A 31 -4.20 18.06 0.84
C GLN A 31 -4.33 18.62 -0.59
N GLY A 32 -5.41 18.28 -1.30
CA GLY A 32 -5.70 18.75 -2.66
C GLY A 32 -4.91 18.04 -3.76
N LYS A 33 -4.34 16.87 -3.49
CA LYS A 33 -3.69 16.03 -4.52
C LYS A 33 -4.73 15.17 -5.22
N ARG A 34 -4.51 14.91 -6.51
CA ARG A 34 -5.24 13.89 -7.26
C ARG A 34 -4.59 12.55 -6.97
N VAL A 35 -5.30 11.64 -6.32
CA VAL A 35 -4.77 10.38 -5.81
C VAL A 35 -5.53 9.21 -6.42
N LEU A 36 -4.81 8.23 -6.94
CA LEU A 36 -5.33 6.92 -7.30
C LEU A 36 -4.90 5.91 -6.25
N LEU A 37 -5.86 5.28 -5.59
CA LEU A 37 -5.62 4.10 -4.78
C LEU A 37 -5.97 2.86 -5.60
N VAL A 38 -5.02 1.96 -5.77
CA VAL A 38 -5.23 0.67 -6.42
C VAL A 38 -5.21 -0.41 -5.34
N ASP A 39 -6.36 -1.03 -5.10
CA ASP A 39 -6.43 -2.25 -4.30
C ASP A 39 -5.89 -3.40 -5.15
N TYR A 40 -4.81 -4.01 -4.72
CA TYR A 40 -4.12 -5.05 -5.49
C TYR A 40 -4.04 -6.38 -4.72
N ASP A 41 -4.82 -6.50 -3.64
CA ASP A 41 -5.03 -7.74 -2.90
C ASP A 41 -6.34 -8.39 -3.38
N PRO A 42 -6.34 -9.67 -3.84
CA PRO A 42 -7.57 -10.39 -4.20
C PRO A 42 -8.64 -10.42 -3.11
N GLN A 43 -8.27 -10.19 -1.86
CA GLN A 43 -9.23 -10.11 -0.75
C GLN A 43 -10.04 -8.80 -0.75
N GLY A 44 -9.66 -7.78 -1.53
CA GLY A 44 -10.41 -6.53 -1.67
C GLY A 44 -10.54 -5.72 -0.37
N ASN A 45 -9.58 -5.86 0.54
CA ASN A 45 -9.70 -5.23 1.86
C ASN A 45 -9.70 -3.70 1.81
N ALA A 46 -8.93 -3.07 0.92
CA ALA A 46 -8.94 -1.61 0.77
C ALA A 46 -10.28 -1.13 0.18
N SER A 47 -10.82 -1.87 -0.77
CA SER A 47 -12.12 -1.61 -1.38
C SER A 47 -13.26 -1.69 -0.36
N GLN A 48 -13.25 -2.73 0.47
CA GLN A 48 -14.22 -2.91 1.57
C GLN A 48 -14.08 -1.80 2.62
N PHE A 49 -12.85 -1.46 2.97
CA PHE A 49 -12.54 -0.40 3.93
C PHE A 49 -13.04 0.99 3.51
N LEU A 50 -13.21 1.21 2.21
CA LEU A 50 -13.75 2.44 1.61
C LEU A 50 -15.25 2.36 1.30
N GLY A 51 -15.94 1.33 1.80
CA GLY A 51 -17.39 1.18 1.64
C GLY A 51 -17.84 0.80 0.23
N LEU A 52 -16.96 0.15 -0.57
CA LEU A 52 -17.29 -0.28 -1.93
C LEU A 52 -17.88 -1.69 -2.01
N ILE A 53 -18.24 -2.32 -0.87
CA ILE A 53 -18.69 -3.72 -0.80
C ILE A 53 -19.85 -4.01 -1.76
N GLU A 54 -20.90 -3.19 -1.74
CA GLU A 54 -22.08 -3.39 -2.59
C GLU A 54 -21.76 -3.31 -4.09
N LYS A 55 -20.72 -2.56 -4.44
CA LYS A 55 -20.27 -2.41 -5.84
C LYS A 55 -19.40 -3.59 -6.31
N LEU A 56 -18.79 -4.34 -5.39
CA LEU A 56 -17.92 -5.47 -5.76
C LEU A 56 -18.68 -6.65 -6.37
N GLU A 57 -20.01 -6.70 -6.20
CA GLU A 57 -20.88 -7.69 -6.81
C GLU A 57 -21.30 -7.34 -8.26
N ASP A 58 -20.99 -6.12 -8.71
CA ASP A 58 -21.27 -5.67 -10.08
C ASP A 58 -20.21 -6.19 -11.05
N GLU A 59 -20.56 -7.14 -11.90
CA GLU A 59 -19.68 -7.72 -12.91
C GLU A 59 -19.14 -6.69 -13.93
N SER A 60 -19.81 -5.55 -14.08
CA SER A 60 -19.36 -4.44 -14.94
C SER A 60 -18.33 -3.53 -14.27
N LEU A 61 -18.03 -3.75 -12.98
CA LEU A 61 -17.10 -2.94 -12.21
C LEU A 61 -15.68 -3.01 -12.81
N TYR A 62 -15.10 -1.83 -13.06
CA TYR A 62 -13.71 -1.74 -13.44
C TYR A 62 -12.80 -2.02 -12.24
N THR A 63 -11.99 -3.06 -12.33
CA THR A 63 -11.15 -3.57 -11.23
C THR A 63 -9.66 -3.44 -11.53
N SER A 64 -8.84 -3.71 -10.54
CA SER A 64 -7.38 -3.75 -10.69
C SER A 64 -6.90 -4.88 -11.63
N ALA A 65 -7.71 -5.93 -11.82
CA ALA A 65 -7.46 -6.92 -12.87
C ALA A 65 -7.63 -6.30 -14.26
N ASN A 66 -8.72 -5.57 -14.52
CA ASN A 66 -8.95 -4.87 -15.79
C ASN A 66 -7.85 -3.83 -16.06
N LEU A 67 -7.47 -3.06 -15.05
CA LEU A 67 -6.35 -2.11 -15.14
C LEU A 67 -5.07 -2.80 -15.60
N THR A 68 -4.73 -3.93 -14.99
CA THR A 68 -3.47 -4.65 -15.27
C THR A 68 -3.51 -5.35 -16.64
N GLN A 69 -4.67 -5.83 -17.06
CA GLN A 69 -4.87 -6.41 -18.39
C GLN A 69 -4.84 -5.35 -19.52
N GLY A 70 -5.20 -4.11 -19.20
CA GLY A 70 -5.21 -3.01 -20.16
C GLY A 70 -6.29 -3.15 -21.24
N SER A 71 -7.33 -3.96 -21.01
CA SER A 71 -8.33 -4.35 -22.01
C SER A 71 -9.58 -3.49 -22.05
N MET A 72 -9.76 -2.60 -21.06
CA MET A 72 -10.95 -1.77 -20.90
C MET A 72 -10.59 -0.27 -20.81
N THR A 73 -11.57 0.58 -21.11
CA THR A 73 -11.44 2.01 -20.82
C THR A 73 -11.25 2.23 -19.33
N PHE A 74 -10.28 3.04 -18.95
CA PHE A 74 -9.99 3.35 -17.55
C PHE A 74 -11.17 4.01 -16.86
N ALA A 75 -11.76 3.35 -15.88
CA ALA A 75 -12.98 3.76 -15.21
C ALA A 75 -12.92 3.52 -13.68
N PRO A 76 -12.05 4.22 -12.95
CA PRO A 76 -11.96 4.07 -11.49
C PRO A 76 -13.22 4.59 -10.81
N GLN A 77 -13.45 4.19 -9.57
CA GLN A 77 -14.45 4.81 -8.71
C GLN A 77 -13.96 6.19 -8.31
N ARG A 78 -14.65 7.25 -8.77
CA ARG A 78 -14.23 8.64 -8.61
C ARG A 78 -14.64 9.21 -7.25
N ASP A 79 -13.79 10.10 -6.70
CA ASP A 79 -14.06 10.88 -5.50
C ASP A 79 -14.55 10.04 -4.30
N CYS A 80 -13.97 8.85 -4.09
CA CYS A 80 -14.34 7.95 -3.00
C CYS A 80 -14.00 8.56 -1.65
N VAL A 81 -14.99 8.62 -0.76
CA VAL A 81 -14.98 9.15 0.63
C VAL A 81 -14.48 10.57 0.78
N VAL A 82 -13.59 11.05 -0.08
CA VAL A 82 -13.11 12.45 -0.16
C VAL A 82 -12.88 12.83 -1.61
N LYS A 83 -13.07 14.11 -1.93
CA LYS A 83 -12.78 14.67 -3.26
C LYS A 83 -11.30 14.50 -3.60
N GLY A 84 -11.01 14.07 -4.82
CA GLY A 84 -9.66 13.87 -5.34
C GLY A 84 -9.06 12.49 -5.04
N LEU A 85 -9.78 11.61 -4.35
CA LEU A 85 -9.42 10.21 -4.18
C LEU A 85 -10.24 9.33 -5.13
N ASP A 86 -9.59 8.77 -6.14
CA ASP A 86 -10.15 7.76 -7.01
C ASP A 86 -9.63 6.38 -6.60
N VAL A 87 -10.47 5.36 -6.76
CA VAL A 87 -10.14 3.99 -6.34
C VAL A 87 -10.37 3.03 -7.49
N VAL A 88 -9.38 2.18 -7.75
CA VAL A 88 -9.55 0.96 -8.55
C VAL A 88 -9.67 -0.21 -7.58
N PRO A 89 -10.88 -0.77 -7.42
CA PRO A 89 -11.12 -1.84 -6.46
C PRO A 89 -10.56 -3.18 -6.93
N ALA A 90 -10.37 -4.09 -5.99
CA ALA A 90 -10.01 -5.48 -6.22
C ALA A 90 -11.21 -6.41 -6.07
N THR A 91 -11.17 -7.49 -6.83
CA THR A 91 -12.04 -8.64 -6.68
C THR A 91 -11.19 -9.93 -6.75
N ASP A 92 -11.78 -11.07 -6.52
CA ASP A 92 -11.14 -12.39 -6.63
C ASP A 92 -10.58 -12.68 -8.03
N THR A 93 -11.03 -11.96 -9.06
CA THR A 93 -10.48 -12.05 -10.43
C THR A 93 -8.97 -11.78 -10.48
N LEU A 94 -8.41 -11.02 -9.52
CA LEU A 94 -6.96 -10.87 -9.39
C LEU A 94 -6.22 -12.18 -9.15
N ALA A 95 -6.84 -13.16 -8.48
CA ALA A 95 -6.21 -14.46 -8.27
C ALA A 95 -6.00 -15.21 -9.60
N SER A 96 -6.98 -15.14 -10.51
CA SER A 96 -6.83 -15.70 -11.86
C SER A 96 -5.79 -14.95 -12.68
N LEU A 97 -5.77 -13.63 -12.58
CA LEU A 97 -4.75 -12.80 -13.25
C LEU A 97 -3.33 -13.16 -12.80
N GLU A 98 -3.11 -13.53 -11.55
CA GLU A 98 -1.77 -13.90 -11.06
C GLU A 98 -1.20 -15.09 -11.86
N PHE A 99 -2.03 -16.07 -12.24
CA PHE A 99 -1.63 -17.18 -13.10
C PHE A 99 -1.26 -16.71 -14.52
N GLU A 100 -2.03 -15.79 -15.09
CA GLU A 100 -1.72 -15.21 -16.40
C GLU A 100 -0.39 -14.46 -16.38
N LEU A 101 -0.13 -13.69 -15.34
CA LEU A 101 1.11 -12.95 -15.16
C LEU A 101 2.33 -13.89 -15.03
N LEU A 102 2.16 -15.05 -14.37
CA LEU A 102 3.20 -16.06 -14.25
C LEU A 102 3.54 -16.72 -15.58
N GLN A 103 2.54 -16.90 -16.46
CA GLN A 103 2.75 -17.49 -17.79
C GLN A 103 3.38 -16.51 -18.79
N ASP A 104 3.21 -15.20 -18.56
CA ASP A 104 3.82 -14.16 -19.38
C ASP A 104 5.26 -13.86 -18.91
N ASN A 105 6.18 -14.75 -19.24
CA ASN A 105 7.58 -14.69 -18.83
C ASN A 105 8.31 -13.41 -19.24
N GLN A 106 7.83 -12.67 -20.25
CA GLN A 106 8.51 -11.48 -20.76
C GLN A 106 7.95 -10.18 -20.20
N ARG A 107 6.63 -10.10 -19.98
CA ARG A 107 5.94 -8.84 -19.64
C ARG A 107 5.16 -8.91 -18.34
N GLY A 108 4.92 -10.10 -17.81
CA GLY A 108 4.07 -10.31 -16.63
C GLY A 108 4.41 -9.36 -15.47
N ALA A 109 5.67 -9.18 -15.13
CA ALA A 109 6.11 -8.32 -14.04
C ALA A 109 5.93 -6.80 -14.31
N TYR A 110 5.67 -6.38 -15.54
CA TYR A 110 5.64 -4.96 -15.94
C TYR A 110 4.23 -4.46 -16.30
N ARG A 111 3.22 -5.33 -16.32
CA ARG A 111 1.88 -4.97 -16.83
C ARG A 111 1.23 -3.85 -16.03
N LEU A 112 1.24 -3.92 -14.69
CA LEU A 112 0.70 -2.85 -13.86
C LEU A 112 1.45 -1.53 -14.09
N GLY A 113 2.78 -1.57 -14.16
CA GLY A 113 3.59 -0.39 -14.42
C GLY A 113 3.26 0.29 -15.75
N SER A 114 3.03 -0.49 -16.80
CA SER A 114 2.58 -0.01 -18.11
C SER A 114 1.20 0.62 -18.04
N ALA A 115 0.25 -0.03 -17.37
CA ALA A 115 -1.10 0.50 -17.17
C ALA A 115 -1.10 1.80 -16.36
N LEU A 116 -0.33 1.88 -15.28
CA LEU A 116 -0.19 3.11 -14.50
C LEU A 116 0.46 4.24 -15.30
N SER A 117 1.28 3.91 -16.29
CA SER A 117 1.90 4.94 -17.15
C SER A 117 0.90 5.57 -18.11
N SER A 118 -0.13 4.85 -18.54
CA SER A 118 -1.17 5.39 -19.43
C SER A 118 -2.06 6.43 -18.74
N VAL A 119 -2.18 6.39 -17.41
CA VAL A 119 -2.97 7.33 -16.61
C VAL A 119 -2.10 8.31 -15.79
N ALA A 120 -0.80 8.37 -16.10
CA ALA A 120 0.17 9.13 -15.31
C ALA A 120 -0.14 10.64 -15.20
N GLN A 121 -0.81 11.24 -16.19
CA GLN A 121 -1.13 12.67 -16.18
C GLN A 121 -2.39 13.01 -15.38
N GLU A 122 -3.19 12.02 -15.02
CA GLU A 122 -4.43 12.22 -14.28
C GLU A 122 -4.20 12.38 -12.77
N TYR A 123 -3.11 11.79 -12.24
CA TYR A 123 -2.85 11.70 -10.81
C TYR A 123 -1.49 12.25 -10.40
N ASP A 124 -1.46 12.91 -9.25
CA ASP A 124 -0.24 13.35 -8.61
C ASP A 124 0.42 12.19 -7.83
N TYR A 125 -0.42 11.32 -7.24
CA TYR A 125 0.01 10.12 -6.51
C TYR A 125 -0.76 8.88 -6.95
N VAL A 126 -0.06 7.75 -7.00
CA VAL A 126 -0.65 6.41 -7.08
C VAL A 126 -0.17 5.60 -5.88
N ILE A 127 -1.11 5.11 -5.09
CA ILE A 127 -0.85 4.22 -3.94
C ILE A 127 -1.36 2.82 -4.32
N VAL A 128 -0.53 1.81 -4.15
CA VAL A 128 -0.91 0.41 -4.42
C VAL A 128 -0.87 -0.38 -3.11
N ASP A 129 -2.03 -0.90 -2.68
CA ASP A 129 -2.13 -1.82 -1.54
C ASP A 129 -1.83 -3.25 -2.00
N CYS A 130 -0.73 -3.82 -1.52
CA CYS A 130 -0.23 -5.10 -1.97
C CYS A 130 -0.78 -6.27 -1.15
N PRO A 131 -0.93 -7.48 -1.76
CA PRO A 131 -1.30 -8.69 -1.04
C PRO A 131 -0.24 -9.10 0.01
N PRO A 132 -0.60 -9.98 0.97
CA PRO A 132 0.32 -10.48 2.00
C PRO A 132 1.25 -11.60 1.49
N THR A 133 1.48 -11.68 0.21
CA THR A 133 2.37 -12.64 -0.45
C THR A 133 3.38 -11.91 -1.32
N LEU A 134 4.51 -12.55 -1.62
CA LEU A 134 5.48 -12.06 -2.60
C LEU A 134 5.32 -12.78 -3.95
N GLY A 135 4.07 -13.02 -4.35
CA GLY A 135 3.71 -13.55 -5.67
C GLY A 135 3.83 -12.52 -6.78
N MET A 136 3.34 -12.88 -7.97
CA MET A 136 3.45 -12.02 -9.17
C MET A 136 2.69 -10.70 -9.02
N LEU A 137 1.59 -10.65 -8.28
CA LEU A 137 0.88 -9.40 -7.98
C LEU A 137 1.79 -8.44 -7.20
N ALA A 138 2.42 -8.90 -6.12
CA ALA A 138 3.34 -8.06 -5.36
C ALA A 138 4.53 -7.60 -6.21
N ILE A 139 5.12 -8.48 -7.02
CA ILE A 139 6.23 -8.14 -7.93
C ILE A 139 5.77 -7.06 -8.92
N ASN A 140 4.58 -7.20 -9.51
CA ASN A 140 4.00 -6.18 -10.40
C ASN A 140 3.88 -4.81 -9.72
N ALA A 141 3.36 -4.78 -8.50
CA ALA A 141 3.23 -3.55 -7.73
C ALA A 141 4.60 -2.93 -7.42
N LEU A 142 5.57 -3.73 -6.99
CA LEU A 142 6.93 -3.28 -6.67
C LEU A 142 7.65 -2.70 -7.90
N VAL A 143 7.57 -3.41 -9.02
CA VAL A 143 8.19 -2.98 -10.29
C VAL A 143 7.46 -1.77 -10.85
N GLY A 144 6.13 -1.76 -10.84
CA GLY A 144 5.30 -0.69 -11.40
C GLY A 144 5.36 0.62 -10.63
N CYS A 145 5.55 0.56 -9.30
CA CYS A 145 5.66 1.75 -8.46
C CYS A 145 7.09 2.28 -8.34
N GLY A 146 8.09 1.41 -8.26
CA GLY A 146 9.48 1.79 -8.04
C GLY A 146 9.79 2.27 -6.61
N ASN A 147 8.83 2.81 -5.87
CA ASN A 147 8.98 3.18 -4.46
C ASN A 147 8.14 2.27 -3.57
N VAL A 148 8.71 1.86 -2.45
CA VAL A 148 8.09 0.92 -1.51
C VAL A 148 8.11 1.47 -0.10
N LEU A 149 6.95 1.48 0.55
CA LEU A 149 6.81 1.64 2.00
C LEU A 149 6.53 0.28 2.62
N VAL A 150 7.26 -0.04 3.68
CA VAL A 150 7.19 -1.33 4.38
C VAL A 150 6.63 -1.14 5.79
N PRO A 151 5.34 -1.38 6.03
CA PRO A 151 4.80 -1.44 7.39
C PRO A 151 5.28 -2.72 8.09
N VAL A 152 5.81 -2.60 9.31
CA VAL A 152 6.30 -3.74 10.11
C VAL A 152 5.72 -3.66 11.51
N LYS A 153 4.94 -4.67 11.90
CA LYS A 153 4.47 -4.79 13.29
C LYS A 153 5.65 -4.92 14.25
N LEU A 154 5.71 -4.08 15.27
CA LEU A 154 6.81 -4.05 16.24
C LEU A 154 6.69 -5.19 17.27
N SER A 155 6.86 -6.41 16.78
CA SER A 155 6.91 -7.63 17.57
C SER A 155 8.08 -8.51 17.10
N PRO A 156 8.75 -9.25 18.00
CA PRO A 156 9.88 -10.13 17.63
C PRO A 156 9.52 -11.12 16.50
N ALA A 157 8.29 -11.63 16.50
CA ALA A 157 7.78 -12.52 15.45
C ALA A 157 7.69 -11.89 14.04
N SER A 158 7.94 -10.58 13.90
CA SER A 158 7.91 -9.91 12.59
C SER A 158 9.28 -9.83 11.93
N VAL A 159 10.35 -9.95 12.69
CA VAL A 159 11.74 -9.79 12.21
C VAL A 159 12.10 -10.79 11.11
N PRO A 160 11.82 -12.11 11.25
CA PRO A 160 12.13 -13.06 10.18
C PRO A 160 11.42 -12.73 8.84
N GLY A 161 10.19 -12.22 8.92
CA GLY A 161 9.45 -11.76 7.73
C GLY A 161 10.10 -10.53 7.09
N ALA A 162 10.54 -9.57 7.90
CA ALA A 162 11.25 -8.38 7.42
C ALA A 162 12.57 -8.73 6.73
N VAL A 163 13.31 -9.71 7.27
CA VAL A 163 14.56 -10.21 6.66
C VAL A 163 14.28 -10.81 5.27
N ARG A 164 13.29 -11.70 5.16
CA ARG A 164 12.92 -12.29 3.86
C ARG A 164 12.47 -11.23 2.85
N LEU A 165 11.65 -10.27 3.26
CA LEU A 165 11.23 -9.19 2.39
C LEU A 165 12.44 -8.36 1.93
N HIS A 166 13.35 -8.01 2.83
CA HIS A 166 14.57 -7.27 2.48
C HIS A 166 15.40 -8.02 1.44
N GLN A 167 15.60 -9.33 1.61
CA GLN A 167 16.32 -10.17 0.63
C GLN A 167 15.63 -10.15 -0.75
N THR A 168 14.29 -10.27 -0.80
CA THR A 168 13.53 -10.20 -2.04
C THR A 168 13.66 -8.82 -2.71
N LEU A 169 13.54 -7.73 -1.94
CA LEU A 169 13.71 -6.37 -2.47
C LEU A 169 15.12 -6.17 -3.03
N ARG A 170 16.15 -6.67 -2.35
CA ARG A 170 17.54 -6.61 -2.85
C ARG A 170 17.72 -7.40 -4.14
N ALA A 171 17.11 -8.59 -4.25
CA ALA A 171 17.16 -9.38 -5.49
C ALA A 171 16.44 -8.66 -6.65
N LEU A 172 15.28 -8.05 -6.40
CA LEU A 172 14.58 -7.25 -7.40
C LEU A 172 15.35 -6.00 -7.80
N GLN A 173 16.10 -5.37 -6.90
CA GLN A 173 16.94 -4.20 -7.22
C GLN A 173 18.06 -4.51 -8.21
N VAL A 174 18.50 -5.76 -8.32
CA VAL A 174 19.51 -6.17 -9.33
C VAL A 174 18.95 -6.01 -10.74
N THR A 175 17.69 -6.37 -10.95
CA THR A 175 17.02 -6.28 -12.26
C THR A 175 16.26 -4.98 -12.46
N ASN A 176 15.87 -4.30 -11.37
CA ASN A 176 15.19 -3.00 -11.37
C ASN A 176 15.90 -2.01 -10.42
N PRO A 177 16.96 -1.33 -10.88
CA PRO A 177 17.72 -0.38 -10.05
C PRO A 177 16.91 0.84 -9.55
N TYR A 178 15.75 1.10 -10.15
CA TYR A 178 14.85 2.18 -9.74
C TYR A 178 13.99 1.83 -8.52
N LEU A 179 13.95 0.55 -8.14
CA LEU A 179 13.22 0.11 -6.95
C LEU A 179 13.90 0.64 -5.68
N LYS A 180 13.17 1.43 -4.90
CA LYS A 180 13.66 2.05 -3.66
C LYS A 180 12.74 1.74 -2.49
N VAL A 181 13.30 1.35 -1.37
CA VAL A 181 12.58 1.35 -0.09
C VAL A 181 12.63 2.78 0.46
N VAL A 182 11.54 3.52 0.30
CA VAL A 182 11.45 4.92 0.74
C VAL A 182 11.20 5.05 2.23
N GLY A 183 10.67 3.99 2.86
CA GLY A 183 10.48 3.95 4.29
C GLY A 183 10.13 2.56 4.83
N VAL A 184 10.55 2.33 6.06
CA VAL A 184 10.07 1.21 6.90
C VAL A 184 9.38 1.86 8.10
N VAL A 185 8.07 1.65 8.25
CA VAL A 185 7.29 2.20 9.37
C VAL A 185 6.96 1.13 10.39
N GLY A 186 7.31 1.38 11.65
CA GLY A 186 6.89 0.55 12.77
C GLY A 186 5.40 0.72 13.03
N THR A 187 4.67 -0.39 13.16
CA THR A 187 3.23 -0.38 13.44
C THR A 187 2.92 -1.17 14.70
N PHE A 188 1.73 -0.94 15.27
CA PHE A 188 1.26 -1.60 16.49
C PHE A 188 2.24 -1.44 17.66
N LEU A 189 2.83 -0.25 17.81
CA LEU A 189 3.66 0.04 18.98
C LEU A 189 2.79 0.00 20.24
N ASN A 190 3.16 -0.89 21.15
CA ASN A 190 2.68 -0.89 22.53
C ASN A 190 3.85 -0.52 23.44
N GLU A 191 3.80 0.65 24.04
CA GLU A 191 4.88 1.19 24.89
C GLU A 191 5.11 0.35 26.15
N ALA A 192 4.08 -0.37 26.63
CA ALA A 192 4.18 -1.26 27.78
C ALA A 192 4.84 -2.60 27.46
N ALA A 193 4.95 -2.97 26.17
CA ALA A 193 5.54 -4.24 25.75
C ALA A 193 7.07 -4.17 25.76
N LYS A 194 7.68 -5.27 26.20
CA LYS A 194 9.13 -5.47 26.04
C LYS A 194 9.40 -5.91 24.60
N GLY A 195 10.32 -5.22 23.91
CA GLY A 195 10.80 -5.65 22.59
C GLY A 195 10.63 -4.68 21.42
N PRO A 196 9.64 -3.75 21.38
CA PRO A 196 9.50 -2.85 20.25
C PRO A 196 10.77 -2.04 19.92
N LYS A 197 11.50 -1.58 20.93
CA LYS A 197 12.77 -0.84 20.75
C LYS A 197 13.86 -1.72 20.12
N GLU A 198 13.93 -2.97 20.54
CA GLU A 198 14.89 -3.94 19.99
C GLU A 198 14.53 -4.25 18.51
N VAL A 199 13.25 -4.47 18.22
CA VAL A 199 12.78 -4.67 16.84
C VAL A 199 13.12 -3.47 15.96
N LEU A 200 12.90 -2.24 16.43
CA LEU A 200 13.30 -1.03 15.70
C LEU A 200 14.81 -0.97 15.45
N GLY A 201 15.62 -1.38 16.44
CA GLY A 201 17.07 -1.50 16.29
C GLY A 201 17.43 -2.48 15.17
N GLN A 202 16.87 -3.67 15.19
CA GLN A 202 17.10 -4.71 14.16
C GLN A 202 16.62 -4.25 12.76
N LEU A 203 15.50 -3.50 12.66
CA LEU A 203 15.05 -2.94 11.39
C LEU A 203 16.04 -1.86 10.88
N ARG A 204 16.60 -1.03 11.75
CA ARG A 204 17.62 -0.04 11.39
C ARG A 204 18.93 -0.69 10.91
N GLU A 205 19.33 -1.78 11.51
CA GLU A 205 20.48 -2.58 11.05
C GLU A 205 20.21 -3.22 9.68
N LEU A 206 19.01 -3.75 9.47
CA LEU A 206 18.63 -4.46 8.26
C LEU A 206 18.43 -3.53 7.04
N PHE A 207 17.65 -2.47 7.19
CA PHE A 207 17.27 -1.56 6.10
C PHE A 207 18.12 -0.29 6.03
N GLY A 208 18.87 0.01 7.08
CA GLY A 208 19.58 1.26 7.26
C GLY A 208 18.80 2.27 8.11
N ALA A 209 19.51 2.97 9.00
CA ALA A 209 18.90 3.88 9.97
C ALA A 209 18.06 5.00 9.32
N LYS A 210 18.47 5.51 8.15
CA LYS A 210 17.76 6.56 7.41
C LYS A 210 16.49 6.08 6.71
N VAL A 211 16.36 4.77 6.46
CA VAL A 211 15.20 4.17 5.79
C VAL A 211 14.10 3.88 6.79
N VAL A 212 14.44 3.52 8.04
CA VAL A 212 13.43 3.35 9.11
C VAL A 212 12.92 4.73 9.52
N LEU A 213 11.61 4.91 9.40
CA LEU A 213 10.96 6.19 9.64
C LEU A 213 10.99 6.53 11.15
N GLU A 214 10.98 7.82 11.45
CA GLU A 214 10.83 8.29 12.84
C GLU A 214 9.38 8.13 13.31
N THR A 215 8.44 8.28 12.40
CA THR A 215 7.01 8.05 12.68
C THR A 215 6.75 6.58 12.96
N VAL A 216 6.02 6.31 14.04
CA VAL A 216 5.55 4.96 14.44
C VAL A 216 4.05 5.02 14.63
N ILE A 217 3.35 3.96 14.23
CA ILE A 217 1.90 3.85 14.42
C ILE A 217 1.66 2.99 15.67
N HIS A 218 1.03 3.58 16.68
CA HIS A 218 0.70 2.87 17.91
C HIS A 218 -0.52 1.96 17.73
N THR A 219 -0.61 0.95 18.59
CA THR A 219 -1.87 0.24 18.79
C THR A 219 -2.87 1.24 19.39
N ALA A 220 -3.90 1.57 18.63
CA ALA A 220 -4.90 2.51 19.09
C ALA A 220 -6.29 1.92 18.82
N GLN A 221 -7.11 1.84 19.87
CA GLN A 221 -8.48 1.33 19.79
C GLN A 221 -9.32 2.11 18.76
N GLY A 222 -9.03 3.42 18.59
CA GLY A 222 -9.69 4.25 17.57
C GLY A 222 -9.36 3.86 16.12
N VAL A 223 -8.21 3.22 15.86
CA VAL A 223 -7.88 2.68 14.53
C VAL A 223 -8.67 1.41 14.27
N ASP A 224 -8.74 0.53 15.27
CA ASP A 224 -9.48 -0.74 15.18
C ASP A 224 -10.99 -0.47 15.06
N ASP A 225 -11.53 0.47 15.85
CA ASP A 225 -12.93 0.89 15.80
C ASP A 225 -13.30 1.53 14.45
N ALA A 226 -12.43 2.36 13.88
CA ALA A 226 -12.61 2.98 12.57
C ALA A 226 -12.58 1.91 11.45
N THR A 227 -11.63 0.98 11.53
CA THR A 227 -11.51 -0.14 10.59
C THR A 227 -12.77 -1.03 10.66
N GLY A 228 -13.25 -1.35 11.85
CA GLY A 228 -14.48 -2.12 12.04
C GLY A 228 -15.75 -1.42 11.50
N LYS A 229 -15.73 -0.10 11.35
CA LYS A 229 -16.81 0.70 10.75
C LYS A 229 -16.63 0.94 9.25
N GLY A 230 -15.60 0.37 8.64
CA GLY A 230 -15.31 0.60 7.22
C GLY A 230 -14.95 2.06 6.89
N MET A 231 -14.26 2.75 7.80
CA MET A 231 -13.92 4.17 7.64
C MET A 231 -12.46 4.45 8.01
N PRO A 232 -11.71 5.22 7.20
CA PRO A 232 -10.35 5.63 7.53
C PRO A 232 -10.29 6.39 8.86
N VAL A 233 -9.30 6.09 9.72
CA VAL A 233 -9.20 6.73 11.06
C VAL A 233 -9.05 8.24 10.95
N VAL A 234 -8.42 8.73 9.88
CA VAL A 234 -8.24 10.16 9.63
C VAL A 234 -9.55 10.91 9.33
N LEU A 235 -10.61 10.17 8.93
CA LEU A 235 -11.97 10.70 8.78
C LEU A 235 -12.83 10.41 10.01
N ALA A 236 -12.76 9.18 10.55
CA ALA A 236 -13.61 8.75 11.66
C ALA A 236 -13.22 9.45 13.00
N ALA A 237 -11.93 9.66 13.23
CA ALA A 237 -11.41 10.23 14.47
C ALA A 237 -10.16 11.10 14.20
N PRO A 238 -10.29 12.25 13.50
CA PRO A 238 -9.14 13.03 13.00
C PRO A 238 -8.25 13.62 14.10
N LYS A 239 -8.76 13.73 15.33
CA LYS A 239 -8.01 14.20 16.50
C LYS A 239 -7.36 13.07 17.30
N SER A 240 -7.60 11.80 16.95
CA SER A 240 -7.00 10.66 17.63
C SER A 240 -5.49 10.59 17.39
N ARG A 241 -4.77 9.94 18.32
CA ARG A 241 -3.34 9.68 18.17
C ARG A 241 -3.04 8.97 16.84
N GLY A 242 -3.77 7.93 16.51
CA GLY A 242 -3.58 7.17 15.27
C GLY A 242 -3.73 8.04 14.01
N ALA A 243 -4.73 8.92 13.95
CA ALA A 243 -4.90 9.86 12.85
C ALA A 243 -3.71 10.81 12.72
N GLN A 244 -3.24 11.40 13.85
CA GLN A 244 -2.09 12.30 13.85
C GLN A 244 -0.79 11.60 13.42
N GLU A 245 -0.63 10.34 13.79
CA GLU A 245 0.51 9.52 13.36
C GLU A 245 0.47 9.24 11.86
N TYR A 246 -0.72 8.97 11.27
CA TYR A 246 -0.85 8.85 9.81
C TYR A 246 -0.61 10.19 9.08
N PHE A 247 -1.01 11.33 9.64
CA PHE A 247 -0.62 12.64 9.09
C PHE A 247 0.90 12.82 9.08
N SER A 248 1.57 12.50 10.20
CA SER A 248 3.03 12.56 10.33
C SER A 248 3.72 11.62 9.34
N LEU A 249 3.24 10.37 9.24
CA LEU A 249 3.73 9.38 8.28
C LEU A 249 3.61 9.90 6.84
N THR A 250 2.44 10.42 6.46
CA THR A 250 2.19 10.92 5.11
C THR A 250 3.14 12.06 4.76
N LYS A 251 3.37 12.98 5.70
CA LYS A 251 4.34 14.06 5.52
C LYS A 251 5.75 13.49 5.31
N GLU A 252 6.21 12.59 6.20
CA GLU A 252 7.56 12.03 6.14
C GLU A 252 7.83 11.27 4.85
N ILE A 253 6.85 10.51 4.32
CA ILE A 253 7.03 9.78 3.05
C ILE A 253 6.89 10.68 1.82
N SER A 254 6.09 11.74 1.86
CA SER A 254 5.91 12.65 0.71
C SER A 254 7.21 13.36 0.32
N ASP A 255 8.11 13.56 1.26
CA ASP A 255 9.42 14.16 1.05
C ASP A 255 10.44 13.18 0.42
N ARG A 256 10.10 11.87 0.39
CA ARG A 256 11.00 10.79 -0.05
C ARG A 256 10.61 10.16 -1.40
N VAL A 257 9.38 10.42 -1.87
CA VAL A 257 8.81 9.88 -3.13
C VAL A 257 8.89 10.87 -4.28
#